data_f50b8c2654fa306c8f2acba28315fce4
#
_entry.id   f50b8c2654fa306c8f2acba28315fce4
#
_cell.length_a   1.000
_cell.length_b   1.000
_cell.length_c   1.000
_cell.angle_alpha   90.00
_cell.angle_beta   90.00
_cell.angle_gamma   90.00
#
_symmetry.space_group_name_H-M   'P 1'
#
loop_
_entity.id
_entity.type
_entity.pdbx_description
1 polymer ?
#
loop_
_entity_poly.entity_id
_entity_poly.type
_entity_poly.pdbx_seq_one_letter_code
_entity_poly.pdbx_strand_id
1 'polypeptide(L)'
;MQIVYGVALVLASAFAVLRLGYAQTLVPAVITFGDSAVDVGNNNYLPTIYRANYPPYGRDFINNQPTGRFCNGKLATDLTAETLGFTTYPPAYLSPEASGKNLLIGANFASAASGYDEKAAYVNVRIFTKFWT
;
A
#
# COMPACT_ATOMS: atom_id res chain seq x y z
N MET A 1 -24.60 12.80 -47.49
CA MET A 1 -23.68 11.64 -47.30
C MET A 1 -22.37 12.09 -46.64
N GLN A 2 -21.65 13.11 -47.12
CA GLN A 2 -20.38 13.60 -46.55
C GLN A 2 -20.46 14.07 -45.08
N ILE A 3 -21.55 14.71 -44.67
CA ILE A 3 -21.74 15.20 -43.27
C ILE A 3 -21.83 14.02 -42.29
N VAL A 4 -22.49 12.93 -42.66
CA VAL A 4 -22.63 11.73 -41.82
C VAL A 4 -21.28 11.07 -41.57
N TYR A 5 -20.42 10.99 -42.61
CA TYR A 5 -19.05 10.45 -42.45
C TYR A 5 -18.18 11.36 -41.59
N GLY A 6 -18.31 12.68 -41.66
CA GLY A 6 -17.61 13.64 -40.84
C GLY A 6 -17.97 13.50 -39.37
N VAL A 7 -19.25 13.39 -39.04
CA VAL A 7 -19.74 13.19 -37.68
C VAL A 7 -19.29 11.84 -37.11
N ALA A 8 -19.34 10.78 -37.91
CA ALA A 8 -18.89 9.45 -37.48
C ALA A 8 -17.37 9.42 -37.17
N LEU A 9 -16.55 10.10 -37.99
CA LEU A 9 -15.09 10.21 -37.74
C LEU A 9 -14.77 11.00 -36.47
N VAL A 10 -15.48 12.10 -36.21
CA VAL A 10 -15.31 12.91 -34.98
C VAL A 10 -15.71 12.10 -33.75
N LEU A 11 -16.82 11.37 -33.80
CA LEU A 11 -17.25 10.50 -32.70
C LEU A 11 -16.27 9.34 -32.47
N ALA A 12 -15.77 8.71 -33.52
CA ALA A 12 -14.77 7.64 -33.41
C ALA A 12 -13.44 8.14 -32.80
N SER A 13 -12.97 9.34 -33.20
CA SER A 13 -11.77 9.95 -32.62
C SER A 13 -11.96 10.35 -31.17
N ALA A 14 -13.13 10.90 -30.81
CA ALA A 14 -13.47 11.22 -29.42
C ALA A 14 -13.52 9.96 -28.54
N PHE A 15 -14.09 8.85 -29.04
CA PHE A 15 -14.10 7.56 -28.35
C PHE A 15 -12.69 6.96 -28.19
N ALA A 16 -11.82 7.10 -29.19
CA ALA A 16 -10.42 6.66 -29.11
C ALA A 16 -9.63 7.44 -28.07
N VAL A 17 -9.81 8.76 -27.99
CA VAL A 17 -9.16 9.62 -26.99
C VAL A 17 -9.65 9.30 -25.57
N LEU A 18 -10.93 9.02 -25.39
CA LEU A 18 -11.49 8.63 -24.08
C LEU A 18 -10.95 7.28 -23.57
N ARG A 19 -10.53 6.38 -24.44
CA ARG A 19 -9.91 5.10 -24.07
C ARG A 19 -8.44 5.22 -23.66
N LEU A 20 -7.75 6.28 -24.06
CA LEU A 20 -6.34 6.53 -23.70
C LEU A 20 -6.14 7.06 -22.28
N GLY A 21 -7.23 7.40 -21.57
CA GLY A 21 -7.17 8.02 -20.24
C GLY A 21 -7.18 7.06 -19.05
N TYR A 22 -7.33 5.76 -19.24
CA TYR A 22 -7.20 4.80 -18.16
C TYR A 22 -5.73 4.39 -18.03
N ALA A 23 -5.03 4.98 -17.09
CA ALA A 23 -3.72 4.48 -16.68
C ALA A 23 -3.91 3.04 -16.18
N GLN A 24 -3.53 2.06 -17.00
CA GLN A 24 -3.49 0.66 -16.58
C GLN A 24 -2.25 0.48 -15.70
N THR A 25 -2.43 -0.20 -14.57
CA THR A 25 -1.30 -0.63 -13.76
C THR A 25 -0.43 -1.59 -14.58
N LEU A 26 0.89 -1.45 -14.46
CA LEU A 26 1.85 -2.30 -15.17
C LEU A 26 1.80 -3.77 -14.72
N VAL A 27 1.31 -3.98 -13.50
CA VAL A 27 1.12 -5.31 -12.88
C VAL A 27 -0.24 -5.34 -12.18
N PRO A 28 -0.84 -6.53 -11.99
CA PRO A 28 -2.16 -6.64 -11.36
C PRO A 28 -2.14 -6.34 -9.86
N ALA A 29 -1.05 -6.64 -9.17
CA ALA A 29 -0.94 -6.49 -7.72
C ALA A 29 0.52 -6.30 -7.28
N VAL A 30 0.71 -5.66 -6.11
CA VAL A 30 1.99 -5.55 -5.43
C VAL A 30 1.89 -6.23 -4.06
N ILE A 31 2.77 -7.20 -3.80
CA ILE A 31 2.87 -7.88 -2.53
C ILE A 31 4.23 -7.52 -1.92
N THR A 32 4.22 -6.97 -0.71
CA THR A 32 5.42 -6.51 -0.02
C THR A 32 5.68 -7.36 1.22
N PHE A 33 6.93 -7.80 1.39
CA PHE A 33 7.45 -8.45 2.60
C PHE A 33 8.65 -7.65 3.10
N GLY A 34 8.88 -7.66 4.40
CA GLY A 34 10.04 -6.99 4.99
C GLY A 34 9.83 -6.60 6.44
N ASP A 35 10.63 -5.68 6.88
CA ASP A 35 10.67 -5.13 8.24
C ASP A 35 10.11 -3.71 8.30
N SER A 36 10.61 -2.90 9.26
CA SER A 36 10.21 -1.50 9.43
C SER A 36 10.44 -0.62 8.20
N ALA A 37 11.39 -0.99 7.31
CA ALA A 37 11.71 -0.19 6.14
C ALA A 37 10.55 -0.11 5.14
N VAL A 38 9.63 -1.07 5.17
CA VAL A 38 8.48 -1.16 4.25
C VAL A 38 7.16 -1.51 4.95
N ASP A 39 7.11 -1.52 6.29
CA ASP A 39 5.86 -1.73 7.06
C ASP A 39 4.94 -0.51 6.92
N VAL A 40 3.79 -0.70 6.31
CA VAL A 40 2.78 0.34 6.08
C VAL A 40 1.76 0.46 7.21
N GLY A 41 1.95 -0.27 8.33
CA GLY A 41 1.12 -0.17 9.52
C GLY A 41 0.63 -1.50 10.08
N ASN A 42 1.19 -2.65 9.69
CA ASN A 42 0.84 -3.95 10.28
C ASN A 42 1.04 -3.96 11.80
N ASN A 43 2.10 -3.33 12.29
CA ASN A 43 2.42 -3.29 13.72
C ASN A 43 1.39 -2.52 14.56
N ASN A 44 0.52 -1.72 13.96
CA ASN A 44 -0.59 -1.08 14.68
C ASN A 44 -1.58 -2.12 15.24
N TYR A 45 -1.68 -3.28 14.59
CA TYR A 45 -2.62 -4.36 14.89
C TYR A 45 -1.97 -5.52 15.67
N LEU A 46 -0.70 -5.37 16.05
CA LEU A 46 0.04 -6.36 16.83
C LEU A 46 0.25 -5.89 18.27
N PRO A 47 0.34 -6.80 19.25
CA PRO A 47 0.69 -6.49 20.64
C PRO A 47 2.21 -6.23 20.76
N THR A 48 2.70 -5.15 20.17
CA THR A 48 4.12 -4.78 20.11
C THR A 48 4.35 -3.33 20.52
N ILE A 49 5.54 -3.03 21.00
CA ILE A 49 6.02 -1.66 21.26
C ILE A 49 6.56 -0.99 20.00
N TYR A 50 6.88 -1.76 18.95
CA TYR A 50 7.39 -1.24 17.68
C TYR A 50 6.23 -0.72 16.83
N ARG A 51 5.84 0.53 17.08
CA ARG A 51 4.76 1.22 16.37
C ARG A 51 5.23 2.57 15.84
N ALA A 52 4.62 3.02 14.76
CA ALA A 52 4.87 4.31 14.13
C ALA A 52 3.53 5.07 13.87
N ASN A 53 2.56 4.91 14.77
CA ASN A 53 1.24 5.53 14.68
C ASN A 53 1.11 6.79 15.57
N TYR A 54 2.21 7.52 15.76
CA TYR A 54 2.30 8.74 16.54
C TYR A 54 3.28 9.74 15.91
N PRO A 55 3.17 11.06 16.16
CA PRO A 55 4.12 12.05 15.69
C PRO A 55 5.56 11.77 16.16
N PRO A 56 6.60 12.04 15.33
CA PRO A 56 6.56 12.80 14.07
C PRO A 56 6.31 11.95 12.81
N TYR A 57 6.02 10.64 12.96
CA TYR A 57 5.72 9.80 11.83
C TYR A 57 4.51 10.35 11.04
N GLY A 58 4.55 10.18 9.71
CA GLY A 58 3.43 10.54 8.84
C GLY A 58 3.20 12.03 8.61
N ARG A 59 4.03 12.94 9.16
CA ARG A 59 3.84 14.39 9.05
C ARG A 59 3.81 14.90 7.60
N ASP A 60 4.51 14.21 6.70
CA ASP A 60 4.62 14.55 5.27
C ASP A 60 3.85 13.53 4.39
N PHE A 61 3.06 12.65 5.02
CA PHE A 61 2.19 11.69 4.34
C PHE A 61 0.77 12.27 4.15
N ILE A 62 -0.13 11.50 3.55
CA ILE A 62 -1.52 11.90 3.29
C ILE A 62 -2.19 12.38 4.58
N ASN A 63 -2.82 13.55 4.53
CA ASN A 63 -3.50 14.21 5.66
C ASN A 63 -2.59 14.52 6.86
N ASN A 64 -1.27 14.46 6.72
CA ASN A 64 -0.30 14.71 7.80
C ASN A 64 -0.56 13.86 9.06
N GLN A 65 -0.98 12.60 8.86
CA GLN A 65 -1.34 11.68 9.94
C GLN A 65 -0.40 10.48 10.01
N PRO A 66 -0.05 10.04 11.22
CA PRO A 66 0.75 8.83 11.41
C PRO A 66 -0.10 7.58 11.11
N THR A 67 0.32 6.81 10.12
CA THR A 67 -0.39 5.62 9.63
C THR A 67 0.19 4.31 10.12
N GLY A 68 1.36 4.36 10.78
CA GLY A 68 2.15 3.18 11.14
C GLY A 68 3.36 2.95 10.23
N ARG A 69 3.57 3.82 9.22
CA ARG A 69 4.80 3.85 8.42
C ARG A 69 5.94 4.40 9.25
N PHE A 70 7.07 3.68 9.30
CA PHE A 70 8.27 4.08 10.04
C PHE A 70 9.04 5.18 9.31
N CYS A 71 8.33 6.15 8.79
CA CYS A 71 8.90 7.35 8.18
C CYS A 71 7.92 8.53 8.28
N ASN A 72 8.39 9.73 7.96
CA ASN A 72 7.54 10.91 7.98
C ASN A 72 6.69 11.09 6.69
N GLY A 73 6.92 10.27 5.65
CA GLY A 73 6.23 10.38 4.37
C GLY A 73 5.95 9.01 3.74
N LYS A 74 6.22 8.91 2.43
CA LYS A 74 6.06 7.67 1.66
C LYS A 74 7.23 6.74 1.89
N LEU A 75 6.94 5.45 1.99
CA LEU A 75 7.92 4.38 1.98
C LEU A 75 8.29 3.98 0.54
N ALA A 76 9.38 3.24 0.37
CA ALA A 76 9.80 2.71 -0.93
C ALA A 76 8.69 1.88 -1.60
N THR A 77 7.92 1.11 -0.83
CA THR A 77 6.79 0.34 -1.33
C THR A 77 5.65 1.22 -1.86
N ASP A 78 5.38 2.38 -1.26
CA ASP A 78 4.39 3.34 -1.74
C ASP A 78 4.83 3.94 -3.09
N LEU A 79 6.11 4.35 -3.18
CA LEU A 79 6.69 4.89 -4.42
C LEU A 79 6.71 3.84 -5.54
N THR A 80 6.98 2.58 -5.20
CA THR A 80 6.92 1.47 -6.15
C THR A 80 5.50 1.29 -6.69
N ALA A 81 4.48 1.31 -5.83
CA ALA A 81 3.09 1.21 -6.25
C ALA A 81 2.71 2.36 -7.19
N GLU A 82 3.08 3.60 -6.87
CA GLU A 82 2.85 4.76 -7.75
C GLU A 82 3.53 4.61 -9.12
N THR A 83 4.80 4.19 -9.13
CA THR A 83 5.56 3.95 -10.37
C THR A 83 4.92 2.89 -11.25
N LEU A 84 4.29 1.88 -10.64
CA LEU A 84 3.57 0.82 -11.33
C LEU A 84 2.15 1.25 -11.76
N GLY A 85 1.73 2.49 -11.49
CA GLY A 85 0.47 3.05 -11.93
C GLY A 85 -0.71 2.83 -10.97
N PHE A 86 -0.47 2.40 -9.73
CA PHE A 86 -1.53 2.30 -8.73
C PHE A 86 -1.93 3.68 -8.21
N THR A 87 -3.21 3.94 -8.11
CA THR A 87 -3.80 5.17 -7.56
C THR A 87 -4.04 5.09 -6.05
N THR A 88 -3.97 3.89 -5.49
CA THR A 88 -4.09 3.59 -4.07
C THR A 88 -2.98 2.62 -3.67
N TYR A 89 -2.58 2.66 -2.40
CA TYR A 89 -1.53 1.78 -1.90
C TYR A 89 -2.09 0.44 -1.43
N PRO A 90 -1.35 -0.68 -1.65
CA PRO A 90 -1.69 -1.96 -1.03
C PRO A 90 -1.81 -1.81 0.50
N PRO A 91 -2.92 -2.26 1.11
CA PRO A 91 -3.15 -2.09 2.54
C PRO A 91 -2.19 -2.95 3.38
N ALA A 92 -1.99 -2.55 4.65
CA ALA A 92 -1.40 -3.43 5.65
C ALA A 92 -2.29 -4.67 5.81
N TYR A 93 -1.74 -5.86 5.69
CA TYR A 93 -2.52 -7.12 5.69
C TYR A 93 -3.37 -7.32 6.96
N LEU A 94 -2.89 -6.85 8.10
CA LEU A 94 -3.60 -6.94 9.38
C LEU A 94 -4.64 -5.83 9.58
N SER A 95 -4.72 -4.86 8.67
CA SER A 95 -5.70 -3.77 8.77
C SER A 95 -7.10 -4.22 8.34
N PRO A 96 -8.17 -3.60 8.85
CA PRO A 96 -9.53 -3.84 8.37
C PRO A 96 -9.71 -3.52 6.88
N GLU A 97 -8.85 -2.68 6.32
CA GLU A 97 -8.85 -2.30 4.90
C GLU A 97 -8.39 -3.44 3.99
N ALA A 98 -7.63 -4.42 4.53
CA ALA A 98 -7.17 -5.61 3.80
C ALA A 98 -8.31 -6.61 3.61
N SER A 99 -9.36 -6.22 2.90
CA SER A 99 -10.55 -7.02 2.66
C SER A 99 -11.15 -6.77 1.29
N GLY A 100 -11.88 -7.75 0.78
CA GLY A 100 -12.65 -7.64 -0.45
C GLY A 100 -11.82 -7.14 -1.65
N LYS A 101 -12.32 -6.10 -2.32
CA LYS A 101 -11.69 -5.53 -3.52
C LYS A 101 -10.33 -4.88 -3.25
N ASN A 102 -10.07 -4.44 -2.03
CA ASN A 102 -8.80 -3.79 -1.69
C ASN A 102 -7.62 -4.76 -1.80
N LEU A 103 -7.84 -6.07 -1.63
CA LEU A 103 -6.81 -7.08 -1.81
C LEU A 103 -6.47 -7.38 -3.27
N LEU A 104 -7.29 -6.93 -4.22
CA LEU A 104 -7.02 -7.14 -5.65
C LEU A 104 -5.78 -6.39 -6.14
N ILE A 105 -5.38 -5.33 -5.45
CA ILE A 105 -4.15 -4.59 -5.74
C ILE A 105 -2.92 -5.13 -4.98
N GLY A 106 -3.11 -6.18 -4.17
CA GLY A 106 -2.09 -6.78 -3.32
C GLY A 106 -2.24 -6.39 -1.86
N ALA A 107 -1.24 -6.74 -1.06
CA ALA A 107 -1.16 -6.41 0.36
C ALA A 107 0.30 -6.28 0.82
N ASN A 108 0.49 -5.56 1.91
CA ASN A 108 1.77 -5.43 2.58
C ASN A 108 1.80 -6.34 3.83
N PHE A 109 2.73 -7.29 3.86
CA PHE A 109 2.95 -8.26 4.94
C PHE A 109 4.18 -7.91 5.79
N ALA A 110 4.84 -6.78 5.53
CA ALA A 110 6.00 -6.35 6.29
C ALA A 110 5.60 -6.00 7.73
N SER A 111 6.50 -6.27 8.66
CA SER A 111 6.29 -6.00 10.07
C SER A 111 7.57 -5.49 10.71
N ALA A 112 7.50 -4.36 11.39
CA ALA A 112 8.64 -3.78 12.08
C ALA A 112 9.20 -4.74 13.12
N ALA A 113 10.53 -4.79 13.24
CA ALA A 113 11.31 -5.70 14.06
C ALA A 113 11.24 -7.19 13.63
N SER A 114 10.68 -7.50 12.45
CA SER A 114 10.87 -8.82 11.84
C SER A 114 12.30 -8.98 11.32
N GLY A 115 12.80 -10.22 11.27
CA GLY A 115 14.12 -10.54 10.77
C GLY A 115 14.33 -12.04 10.65
N TYR A 116 15.40 -12.43 9.96
CA TYR A 116 15.78 -13.83 9.76
C TYR A 116 16.58 -14.43 10.95
N ASP A 117 17.04 -13.59 11.89
CA ASP A 117 17.72 -14.04 13.09
C ASP A 117 16.69 -14.59 14.09
N GLU A 118 16.93 -15.78 14.64
CA GLU A 118 16.11 -16.37 15.69
C GLU A 118 15.94 -15.45 16.92
N LYS A 119 16.96 -14.64 17.23
CA LYS A 119 16.87 -13.64 18.31
C LYS A 119 15.86 -12.54 18.02
N ALA A 120 15.76 -12.07 16.76
CA ALA A 120 14.76 -11.10 16.36
C ALA A 120 13.35 -11.69 16.47
N ALA A 121 13.17 -12.92 16.00
CA ALA A 121 11.92 -13.67 16.15
C ALA A 121 11.59 -13.90 17.65
N TYR A 122 12.58 -14.24 18.47
CA TYR A 122 12.40 -14.50 19.90
C TYR A 122 12.00 -13.26 20.70
N VAL A 123 12.57 -12.10 20.41
CA VAL A 123 12.18 -10.82 21.04
C VAL A 123 10.73 -10.49 20.71
N ASN A 124 10.32 -10.72 19.46
CA ASN A 124 8.93 -10.49 19.03
C ASN A 124 7.96 -11.52 19.64
N VAL A 125 8.34 -12.80 19.68
CA VAL A 125 7.50 -13.88 20.25
C VAL A 125 7.38 -13.77 21.77
N ARG A 126 8.41 -13.35 22.51
CA ARG A 126 8.31 -13.14 23.97
C ARG A 126 7.30 -12.05 24.36
N ILE A 127 7.07 -11.08 23.49
CA ILE A 127 5.99 -10.10 23.69
C ILE A 127 4.63 -10.81 23.53
N PHE A 128 4.50 -11.75 22.59
CA PHE A 128 3.29 -12.55 22.39
C PHE A 128 2.97 -13.48 23.56
N THR A 129 3.95 -14.26 24.04
CA THR A 129 3.71 -15.27 25.09
C THR A 129 3.42 -14.66 26.46
N LYS A 130 3.86 -13.43 26.73
CA LYS A 130 3.60 -12.75 28.00
C LYS A 130 2.16 -12.23 28.16
N PHE A 131 1.39 -12.20 27.08
CA PHE A 131 -0.03 -11.77 27.09
C PHE A 131 -1.02 -12.93 27.07
N TRP A 132 -0.56 -14.19 27.00
CA TRP A 132 -1.42 -15.39 26.95
C TRP A 132 -1.30 -16.27 28.21
N THR A 133 -0.58 -15.83 29.24
CA THR A 133 -0.54 -16.43 30.58
C THR A 133 -1.09 -15.43 31.60
#